data_7bb80f948c9ebedd3f56857b4e6f3884
#
_entry.id   7bb80f948c9ebedd3f56857b4e6f3884
#
_cell.length_a   1.000
_cell.length_b   1.000
_cell.length_c   1.000
_cell.angle_alpha   90.00
_cell.angle_beta   90.00
_cell.angle_gamma   90.00
#
_symmetry.space_group_name_H-M   'P 1'
#
loop_
_entity.id
_entity.type
_entity.pdbx_description
1 polymer ?
#
loop_
_entity_poly.entity_id
_entity_poly.type
_entity_poly.pdbx_seq_one_letter_code
_entity_poly.pdbx_strand_id
1 'polypeptide(L)'
;MTIDQETTLAAFDAEASKAFAGRFVGILNDAAVALLTSVGHQTGLFETLAALPAATSEQVADASDLNERYVREWLGGMTAARVVHYDPAAGTYWLPREHAAVLTSAAGPDNMAILMQHISMMGEVEQKIIGRFRQGSGLSYEDYPHFHRNMAETSAAVHDAALLDVILPLVPGLPERLKAGIDVADVGCGSGHAINLMAQAFPASRFIGYDFSEGAIRAARAEAERLGLANASFEVVDVAGLDVEARFDAVTAF
;
A
#
# COMPACT_ATOMS: atom_id res chain seq x y z
N MET A 1 27.35 7.26 -52.24
CA MET A 1 26.67 8.33 -51.51
C MET A 1 27.02 8.13 -50.05
N THR A 2 28.15 8.72 -49.66
CA THR A 2 28.74 8.59 -48.30
C THR A 2 28.01 9.56 -47.39
N ILE A 3 27.33 9.03 -46.38
CA ILE A 3 26.70 9.86 -45.36
C ILE A 3 27.81 10.20 -44.36
N ASP A 4 28.34 11.42 -44.47
CA ASP A 4 29.16 12.05 -43.45
C ASP A 4 28.25 12.38 -42.25
N GLN A 5 28.23 11.53 -41.25
CA GLN A 5 27.71 11.84 -39.94
C GLN A 5 28.87 12.25 -39.02
N GLU A 6 29.40 13.43 -39.20
CA GLU A 6 30.06 14.16 -38.13
C GLU A 6 28.97 14.60 -37.15
N THR A 7 28.59 13.72 -36.22
CA THR A 7 27.86 14.12 -35.04
C THR A 7 28.82 14.93 -34.18
N THR A 8 28.83 16.25 -34.39
CA THR A 8 29.53 17.19 -33.52
C THR A 8 28.97 17.00 -32.11
N LEU A 9 29.71 16.27 -31.27
CA LEU A 9 29.40 16.20 -29.84
C LEU A 9 29.40 17.64 -29.30
N ALA A 10 28.26 18.10 -28.81
CA ALA A 10 28.16 19.42 -28.21
C ALA A 10 29.22 19.56 -27.09
N ALA A 11 29.82 20.75 -26.98
CA ALA A 11 30.78 21.01 -25.91
C ALA A 11 30.15 20.73 -24.53
N PHE A 12 30.96 20.20 -23.62
CA PHE A 12 30.49 19.89 -22.26
C PHE A 12 29.98 21.17 -21.59
N ASP A 13 28.73 21.13 -21.15
CA ASP A 13 28.05 22.21 -20.42
C ASP A 13 28.15 21.94 -18.91
N ALA A 14 29.03 22.67 -18.23
CA ALA A 14 29.29 22.54 -16.80
C ALA A 14 28.07 22.97 -15.94
N GLU A 15 27.31 23.98 -16.38
CA GLU A 15 26.13 24.45 -15.63
C GLU A 15 24.99 23.43 -15.75
N ALA A 16 24.76 22.85 -16.91
CA ALA A 16 23.81 21.76 -17.08
C ALA A 16 24.20 20.52 -16.25
N SER A 17 25.49 20.19 -16.17
CA SER A 17 26.00 19.11 -15.32
C SER A 17 25.74 19.37 -13.83
N LYS A 18 26.00 20.60 -13.37
CA LYS A 18 25.74 21.00 -11.98
C LYS A 18 24.24 20.99 -11.62
N ALA A 19 23.40 21.48 -12.52
CA ALA A 19 21.95 21.45 -12.36
C ALA A 19 21.43 20.01 -12.26
N PHE A 20 21.95 19.12 -13.10
CA PHE A 20 21.62 17.69 -13.08
C PHE A 20 22.05 17.01 -11.76
N ALA A 21 23.28 17.28 -11.28
CA ALA A 21 23.75 16.79 -9.99
C ALA A 21 22.86 17.27 -8.83
N GLY A 22 22.46 18.55 -8.84
CA GLY A 22 21.52 19.10 -7.86
C GLY A 22 20.16 18.39 -7.84
N ARG A 23 19.64 18.04 -9.02
CA ARG A 23 18.43 17.21 -9.14
C ARG A 23 18.60 15.83 -8.48
N PHE A 24 19.76 15.17 -8.67
CA PHE A 24 20.01 13.87 -8.06
C PHE A 24 20.12 13.92 -6.54
N VAL A 25 20.67 15.00 -5.98
CA VAL A 25 20.63 15.25 -4.53
C VAL A 25 19.18 15.37 -4.03
N GLY A 26 18.32 16.07 -4.79
CA GLY A 26 16.88 16.13 -4.50
C GLY A 26 16.24 14.74 -4.45
N ILE A 27 16.44 13.92 -5.48
CA ILE A 27 15.93 12.53 -5.55
C ILE A 27 16.40 11.70 -4.35
N LEU A 28 17.68 11.83 -3.94
CA LEU A 28 18.21 11.11 -2.78
C LEU A 28 17.51 11.55 -1.48
N ASN A 29 17.29 12.84 -1.31
CA ASN A 29 16.56 13.38 -0.15
C ASN A 29 15.11 12.89 -0.14
N ASP A 30 14.40 12.94 -1.28
CA ASP A 30 13.03 12.48 -1.42
C ASP A 30 12.92 10.97 -1.10
N ALA A 31 13.89 10.15 -1.56
CA ALA A 31 13.94 8.74 -1.24
C ALA A 31 14.12 8.49 0.27
N ALA A 32 14.98 9.27 0.95
CA ALA A 32 15.15 9.18 2.40
C ALA A 32 13.85 9.56 3.15
N VAL A 33 13.15 10.61 2.70
CA VAL A 33 11.84 11.00 3.26
C VAL A 33 10.81 9.90 3.05
N ALA A 34 10.77 9.26 1.88
CA ALA A 34 9.87 8.15 1.60
C ALA A 34 10.10 6.96 2.55
N LEU A 35 11.36 6.59 2.82
CA LEU A 35 11.70 5.54 3.79
C LEU A 35 11.30 5.93 5.22
N LEU A 36 11.56 7.16 5.65
CA LEU A 36 11.11 7.65 6.96
C LEU A 36 9.58 7.67 7.06
N THR A 37 8.88 8.01 5.98
CA THR A 37 7.41 7.97 5.93
C THR A 37 6.90 6.52 6.08
N SER A 38 7.52 5.57 5.39
CA SER A 38 7.22 4.14 5.56
C SER A 38 7.43 3.67 7.01
N VAL A 39 8.53 4.10 7.66
CA VAL A 39 8.77 3.82 9.09
C VAL A 39 7.67 4.43 9.96
N GLY A 40 7.34 5.70 9.77
CA GLY A 40 6.31 6.39 10.54
C GLY A 40 4.94 5.73 10.44
N HIS A 41 4.57 5.26 9.24
CA HIS A 41 3.34 4.52 9.01
C HIS A 41 3.35 3.16 9.73
N GLN A 42 4.38 2.35 9.50
CA GLN A 42 4.47 0.99 10.09
C GLN A 42 4.60 0.98 11.62
N THR A 43 5.09 2.06 12.21
CA THR A 43 5.22 2.22 13.67
C THR A 43 4.05 2.97 14.32
N GLY A 44 3.08 3.47 13.53
CA GLY A 44 1.94 4.23 14.03
C GLY A 44 2.29 5.66 14.50
N LEU A 45 3.47 6.18 14.17
CA LEU A 45 3.90 7.51 14.63
C LEU A 45 3.05 8.65 14.06
N PHE A 46 2.52 8.52 12.84
CA PHE A 46 1.59 9.51 12.29
C PHE A 46 0.26 9.53 13.03
N GLU A 47 -0.28 8.36 13.38
CA GLU A 47 -1.50 8.23 14.19
C GLU A 47 -1.31 8.84 15.58
N THR A 48 -0.17 8.52 16.21
CA THR A 48 0.19 9.06 17.53
C THR A 48 0.27 10.58 17.49
N LEU A 49 1.00 11.16 16.53
CA LEU A 49 1.12 12.61 16.39
C LEU A 49 -0.21 13.29 16.05
N ALA A 50 -1.07 12.66 15.27
CA ALA A 50 -2.39 13.20 14.94
C ALA A 50 -3.34 13.24 16.15
N ALA A 51 -3.16 12.31 17.10
CA ALA A 51 -3.95 12.22 18.33
C ALA A 51 -3.42 13.12 19.45
N LEU A 52 -2.14 13.51 19.41
CA LEU A 52 -1.52 14.33 20.45
C LEU A 52 -1.61 15.82 20.14
N PRO A 53 -1.68 16.69 21.18
CA PRO A 53 -1.28 18.10 21.02
C PRO A 53 0.23 18.19 20.69
N ALA A 54 0.77 19.40 20.50
CA ALA A 54 2.21 19.57 20.38
C ALA A 54 2.93 18.93 21.59
N ALA A 55 3.87 18.02 21.31
CA ALA A 55 4.48 17.11 22.31
C ALA A 55 5.99 17.01 22.13
N THR A 56 6.72 16.72 23.21
CA THR A 56 8.16 16.44 23.16
C THR A 56 8.42 15.06 22.57
N SER A 57 9.67 14.76 22.20
CA SER A 57 10.03 13.42 21.70
C SER A 57 9.77 12.31 22.72
N GLU A 58 9.96 12.58 24.01
CA GLU A 58 9.66 11.64 25.09
C GLU A 58 8.16 11.35 25.17
N GLN A 59 7.32 12.39 25.09
CA GLN A 59 5.87 12.23 25.13
C GLN A 59 5.34 11.46 23.91
N VAL A 60 5.90 11.70 22.71
CA VAL A 60 5.56 10.94 21.52
C VAL A 60 6.00 9.47 21.65
N ALA A 61 7.21 9.24 22.17
CA ALA A 61 7.74 7.90 22.40
C ALA A 61 6.89 7.11 23.39
N ASP A 62 6.56 7.71 24.53
CA ASP A 62 5.70 7.10 25.55
C ASP A 62 4.30 6.77 25.00
N ALA A 63 3.70 7.67 24.22
CA ALA A 63 2.38 7.47 23.64
C ALA A 63 2.34 6.39 22.55
N SER A 64 3.47 6.16 21.87
CA SER A 64 3.60 5.15 20.80
C SER A 64 4.21 3.82 21.29
N ASP A 65 4.63 3.72 22.54
CA ASP A 65 5.39 2.58 23.11
C ASP A 65 6.66 2.28 22.30
N LEU A 66 7.40 3.33 21.93
CA LEU A 66 8.61 3.24 21.13
C LEU A 66 9.82 3.82 21.87
N ASN A 67 11.02 3.44 21.41
CA ASN A 67 12.25 3.96 21.98
C ASN A 67 12.45 5.44 21.60
N GLU A 68 12.57 6.31 22.62
CA GLU A 68 12.69 7.77 22.47
C GLU A 68 13.80 8.18 21.51
N ARG A 69 14.97 7.55 21.60
CA ARG A 69 16.07 7.92 20.73
C ARG A 69 15.70 7.78 19.24
N TYR A 70 15.06 6.70 18.85
CA TYR A 70 14.64 6.50 17.47
C TYR A 70 13.50 7.42 17.06
N VAL A 71 12.56 7.67 17.96
CA VAL A 71 11.46 8.64 17.75
C VAL A 71 12.04 10.04 17.52
N ARG A 72 12.99 10.49 18.34
CA ARG A 72 13.64 11.80 18.18
C ARG A 72 14.40 11.93 16.86
N GLU A 73 15.16 10.91 16.45
CA GLU A 73 15.87 10.92 15.16
C GLU A 73 14.87 10.97 13.99
N TRP A 74 13.79 10.20 14.07
CA TRP A 74 12.72 10.21 13.08
C TRP A 74 12.02 11.58 13.01
N LEU A 75 11.64 12.16 14.15
CA LEU A 75 11.06 13.49 14.25
C LEU A 75 11.98 14.57 13.64
N GLY A 76 13.29 14.48 13.89
CA GLY A 76 14.28 15.35 13.28
C GLY A 76 14.29 15.26 11.76
N GLY A 77 14.30 14.05 11.21
CA GLY A 77 14.23 13.80 9.78
C GLY A 77 12.94 14.32 9.15
N MET A 78 11.79 14.03 9.76
CA MET A 78 10.48 14.48 9.27
C MET A 78 10.30 15.99 9.42
N THR A 79 10.93 16.63 10.40
CA THR A 79 10.95 18.10 10.54
C THR A 79 11.81 18.74 9.44
N ALA A 80 13.00 18.19 9.16
CA ALA A 80 13.85 18.66 8.07
C ALA A 80 13.12 18.54 6.70
N ALA A 81 12.32 17.49 6.54
CA ALA A 81 11.46 17.28 5.37
C ALA A 81 10.18 18.15 5.37
N ARG A 82 9.91 18.91 6.42
CA ARG A 82 8.71 19.75 6.61
C ARG A 82 7.39 18.94 6.65
N VAL A 83 7.47 17.68 7.00
CA VAL A 83 6.29 16.83 7.20
C VAL A 83 5.73 17.01 8.62
N VAL A 84 6.61 17.07 9.61
CA VAL A 84 6.30 17.38 11.00
C VAL A 84 6.81 18.78 11.33
N HIS A 85 6.07 19.54 12.09
CA HIS A 85 6.49 20.86 12.57
C HIS A 85 7.16 20.75 13.93
N TYR A 86 8.05 21.71 14.24
CA TYR A 86 8.78 21.79 15.48
C TYR A 86 8.82 23.22 16.01
N ASP A 87 8.53 23.39 17.29
CA ASP A 87 8.73 24.64 18.02
C ASP A 87 10.02 24.56 18.85
N PRO A 88 11.10 25.27 18.46
CA PRO A 88 12.36 25.23 19.19
C PRO A 88 12.29 25.91 20.58
N ALA A 89 11.32 26.79 20.83
CA ALA A 89 11.17 27.45 22.12
C ALA A 89 10.52 26.51 23.15
N ALA A 90 9.55 25.71 22.71
CA ALA A 90 8.86 24.73 23.56
C ALA A 90 9.51 23.34 23.51
N GLY A 91 10.34 23.06 22.51
CA GLY A 91 10.92 21.72 22.28
C GLY A 91 9.88 20.69 21.84
N THR A 92 8.80 21.12 21.18
CA THR A 92 7.66 20.27 20.84
C THR A 92 7.45 20.10 19.35
N TYR A 93 6.91 18.94 18.98
CA TYR A 93 6.58 18.55 17.62
C TYR A 93 5.07 18.39 17.46
N TRP A 94 4.56 18.62 16.25
CA TRP A 94 3.16 18.30 15.91
C TRP A 94 3.02 17.99 14.42
N LEU A 95 2.04 17.18 14.09
CA LEU A 95 1.63 16.91 12.71
C LEU A 95 0.51 17.87 12.33
N PRO A 96 0.67 18.74 11.30
CA PRO A 96 -0.41 19.58 10.81
C PRO A 96 -1.61 18.72 10.38
N ARG A 97 -2.84 19.21 10.61
CA ARG A 97 -4.07 18.48 10.23
C ARG A 97 -4.13 18.18 8.74
N GLU A 98 -3.65 19.09 7.92
CA GLU A 98 -3.55 18.94 6.47
C GLU A 98 -2.61 17.79 6.06
N HIS A 99 -1.52 17.59 6.81
CA HIS A 99 -0.61 16.47 6.59
C HIS A 99 -1.19 15.16 7.14
N ALA A 100 -1.82 15.20 8.30
CA ALA A 100 -2.51 14.05 8.88
C ALA A 100 -3.59 13.50 7.95
N ALA A 101 -4.29 14.39 7.22
CA ALA A 101 -5.35 14.03 6.27
C ALA A 101 -4.88 13.16 5.09
N VAL A 102 -3.55 13.01 4.88
CA VAL A 102 -2.97 12.18 3.80
C VAL A 102 -1.91 11.21 4.30
N LEU A 103 -1.66 11.14 5.62
CA LEU A 103 -0.62 10.29 6.20
C LEU A 103 -1.13 9.33 7.29
N THR A 104 -2.40 9.42 7.65
CA THR A 104 -3.03 8.57 8.67
C THR A 104 -4.10 7.66 8.08
N SER A 105 -4.52 6.65 8.84
CA SER A 105 -5.59 5.74 8.46
C SER A 105 -6.93 6.46 8.19
N ALA A 106 -7.16 7.61 8.80
CA ALA A 106 -8.34 8.44 8.55
C ALA A 106 -8.42 8.97 7.10
N ALA A 107 -7.31 8.98 6.37
CA ALA A 107 -7.26 9.34 4.95
C ALA A 107 -7.89 8.25 4.04
N GLY A 108 -8.07 7.04 4.54
CA GLY A 108 -8.58 5.93 3.73
C GLY A 108 -7.72 5.69 2.47
N PRO A 109 -8.32 5.68 1.27
CA PRO A 109 -7.58 5.45 0.02
C PRO A 109 -6.57 6.55 -0.33
N ASP A 110 -6.69 7.73 0.27
CA ASP A 110 -5.78 8.86 0.04
C ASP A 110 -4.54 8.81 0.97
N ASN A 111 -4.37 7.74 1.77
CA ASN A 111 -3.22 7.57 2.63
C ASN A 111 -1.93 7.30 1.84
N MET A 112 -1.17 8.36 1.60
CA MET A 112 0.09 8.30 0.87
C MET A 112 1.18 7.55 1.63
N ALA A 113 1.10 7.45 2.96
CA ALA A 113 2.11 6.76 3.77
C ALA A 113 2.11 5.24 3.52
N ILE A 114 0.96 4.64 3.22
CA ILE A 114 0.86 3.22 2.81
C ILE A 114 1.71 2.96 1.57
N LEU A 115 1.66 3.85 0.57
CA LEU A 115 2.36 3.67 -0.69
C LEU A 115 3.89 3.72 -0.53
N MET A 116 4.40 4.39 0.49
CA MET A 116 5.85 4.49 0.73
C MET A 116 6.48 3.16 1.14
N GLN A 117 5.69 2.20 1.64
CA GLN A 117 6.16 0.83 1.92
C GLN A 117 6.67 0.11 0.67
N HIS A 118 6.15 0.44 -0.52
CA HIS A 118 6.59 -0.16 -1.78
C HIS A 118 8.04 0.21 -2.13
N ILE A 119 8.51 1.40 -1.74
CA ILE A 119 9.89 1.83 -1.97
C ILE A 119 10.85 0.97 -1.15
N SER A 120 10.56 0.72 0.12
CA SER A 120 11.34 -0.19 0.97
C SER A 120 11.37 -1.61 0.39
N MET A 121 10.22 -2.14 0.03
CA MET A 121 10.08 -3.47 -0.56
C MET A 121 10.89 -3.61 -1.87
N MET A 122 10.86 -2.60 -2.74
CA MET A 122 11.65 -2.58 -3.98
C MET A 122 13.16 -2.55 -3.70
N GLY A 123 13.59 -1.84 -2.66
CA GLY A 123 14.99 -1.82 -2.23
C GLY A 123 15.50 -3.19 -1.79
N GLU A 124 14.67 -3.99 -1.13
CA GLU A 124 15.05 -5.35 -0.67
C GLU A 124 15.29 -6.33 -1.81
N VAL A 125 14.65 -6.14 -2.98
CA VAL A 125 14.81 -7.02 -4.15
C VAL A 125 15.82 -6.51 -5.19
N GLU A 126 16.43 -5.35 -4.99
CA GLU A 126 17.34 -4.72 -5.95
C GLU A 126 18.41 -5.70 -6.46
N GLN A 127 19.08 -6.45 -5.58
CA GLN A 127 20.13 -7.39 -5.97
C GLN A 127 19.61 -8.56 -6.82
N LYS A 128 18.39 -9.02 -6.55
CA LYS A 128 17.73 -10.04 -7.36
C LYS A 128 17.40 -9.48 -8.76
N ILE A 129 16.89 -8.23 -8.83
CA ILE A 129 16.62 -7.54 -10.10
C ILE A 129 17.90 -7.39 -10.92
N ILE A 130 19.02 -6.94 -10.31
CA ILE A 130 20.32 -6.83 -10.99
C ILE A 130 20.74 -8.18 -11.60
N GLY A 131 20.50 -9.29 -10.88
CA GLY A 131 20.72 -10.64 -11.40
C GLY A 131 19.92 -10.91 -12.69
N ARG A 132 18.66 -10.47 -12.74
CA ARG A 132 17.78 -10.65 -13.92
C ARG A 132 18.21 -9.85 -15.14
N PHE A 133 18.82 -8.69 -14.96
CA PHE A 133 19.42 -7.94 -16.08
C PHE A 133 20.45 -8.76 -16.87
N ARG A 134 21.10 -9.74 -16.23
CA ARG A 134 22.09 -10.62 -16.85
C ARG A 134 21.49 -11.93 -17.38
N GLN A 135 20.52 -12.48 -16.67
CA GLN A 135 20.00 -13.83 -16.90
C GLN A 135 18.68 -13.84 -17.68
N GLY A 136 17.95 -12.71 -17.71
CA GLY A 136 16.58 -12.65 -18.19
C GLY A 136 15.60 -13.19 -17.15
N SER A 137 14.35 -13.39 -17.55
CA SER A 137 13.20 -13.76 -16.71
C SER A 137 12.76 -12.68 -15.71
N GLY A 138 11.63 -12.89 -15.04
CA GLY A 138 11.13 -12.02 -13.97
C GLY A 138 11.49 -12.51 -12.57
N LEU A 139 10.98 -11.80 -11.56
CA LEU A 139 10.90 -12.27 -10.18
C LEU A 139 9.50 -12.81 -9.93
N SER A 140 9.38 -13.77 -9.02
CA SER A 140 8.10 -14.25 -8.53
C SER A 140 7.57 -13.32 -7.41
N TYR A 141 6.28 -13.41 -7.09
CA TYR A 141 5.73 -12.65 -5.96
C TYR A 141 6.36 -13.03 -4.62
N GLU A 142 6.82 -14.29 -4.48
CA GLU A 142 7.54 -14.77 -3.29
C GLU A 142 8.91 -14.11 -3.10
N ASP A 143 9.49 -13.58 -4.18
CA ASP A 143 10.76 -12.85 -4.10
C ASP A 143 10.63 -11.51 -3.38
N TYR A 144 9.42 -10.91 -3.38
CA TYR A 144 9.16 -9.60 -2.78
C TYR A 144 8.71 -9.77 -1.33
N PRO A 145 9.52 -9.35 -0.34
CA PRO A 145 9.14 -9.42 1.06
C PRO A 145 7.92 -8.52 1.31
N HIS A 146 6.99 -9.06 2.11
CA HIS A 146 5.78 -8.36 2.51
C HIS A 146 4.82 -7.94 1.37
N PHE A 147 5.02 -8.44 0.14
CA PHE A 147 4.19 -8.07 -1.03
C PHE A 147 2.69 -8.19 -0.74
N HIS A 148 2.26 -9.39 -0.33
CA HIS A 148 0.84 -9.65 -0.07
C HIS A 148 0.26 -8.77 1.05
N ARG A 149 1.05 -8.49 2.10
CA ARG A 149 0.64 -7.59 3.17
C ARG A 149 0.44 -6.15 2.67
N ASN A 150 1.41 -5.62 1.95
CA ASN A 150 1.36 -4.24 1.45
C ASN A 150 0.23 -4.06 0.42
N MET A 151 0.02 -5.05 -0.45
CA MET A 151 -1.10 -5.04 -1.40
C MET A 151 -2.45 -5.14 -0.68
N ALA A 152 -2.56 -6.02 0.31
CA ALA A 152 -3.78 -6.17 1.09
C ALA A 152 -4.15 -4.87 1.83
N GLU A 153 -3.19 -4.19 2.43
CA GLU A 153 -3.41 -2.91 3.12
C GLU A 153 -3.86 -1.81 2.15
N THR A 154 -3.19 -1.71 0.98
CA THR A 154 -3.57 -0.74 -0.05
C THR A 154 -4.98 -1.01 -0.59
N SER A 155 -5.30 -2.27 -0.89
CA SER A 155 -6.62 -2.66 -1.39
C SER A 155 -7.70 -2.48 -0.33
N ALA A 156 -7.42 -2.82 0.93
CA ALA A 156 -8.35 -2.65 2.03
C ALA A 156 -8.79 -1.20 2.19
N ALA A 157 -7.87 -0.24 2.13
CA ALA A 157 -8.20 1.18 2.22
C ALA A 157 -9.19 1.64 1.14
N VAL A 158 -9.07 1.10 -0.09
CA VAL A 158 -10.01 1.38 -1.19
C VAL A 158 -11.35 0.67 -0.96
N HIS A 159 -11.33 -0.60 -0.58
CA HIS A 159 -12.55 -1.39 -0.41
C HIS A 159 -13.37 -0.89 0.77
N ASP A 160 -12.76 -0.56 1.90
CA ASP A 160 -13.45 0.00 3.07
C ASP A 160 -14.18 1.31 2.73
N ALA A 161 -13.56 2.15 1.89
CA ALA A 161 -14.12 3.44 1.53
C ALA A 161 -15.16 3.38 0.40
N ALA A 162 -15.04 2.44 -0.54
CA ALA A 162 -15.75 2.56 -1.81
C ALA A 162 -16.44 1.28 -2.31
N LEU A 163 -16.13 0.10 -1.78
CA LEU A 163 -16.60 -1.16 -2.37
C LEU A 163 -18.13 -1.22 -2.45
N LEU A 164 -18.79 -1.02 -1.31
CA LEU A 164 -20.24 -1.24 -1.19
C LEU A 164 -21.07 -0.12 -1.82
N ASP A 165 -20.64 1.13 -1.65
CA ASP A 165 -21.44 2.30 -1.98
C ASP A 165 -21.07 2.93 -3.34
N VAL A 166 -19.90 2.60 -3.87
CA VAL A 166 -19.41 3.18 -5.14
C VAL A 166 -19.14 2.09 -6.18
N ILE A 167 -18.28 1.10 -5.84
CA ILE A 167 -17.77 0.14 -6.85
C ILE A 167 -18.87 -0.83 -7.28
N LEU A 168 -19.54 -1.50 -6.35
CA LEU A 168 -20.60 -2.44 -6.68
C LEU A 168 -21.77 -1.79 -7.45
N PRO A 169 -22.22 -0.56 -7.14
CA PRO A 169 -23.25 0.14 -7.90
C PRO A 169 -22.87 0.52 -9.33
N LEU A 170 -21.58 0.48 -9.72
CA LEU A 170 -21.17 0.66 -11.12
C LEU A 170 -21.76 -0.41 -12.04
N VAL A 171 -22.09 -1.58 -11.51
CA VAL A 171 -22.80 -2.64 -12.24
C VAL A 171 -24.29 -2.51 -11.94
N PRO A 172 -25.12 -2.07 -12.93
CA PRO A 172 -26.54 -1.83 -12.72
C PRO A 172 -27.27 -3.08 -12.18
N GLY A 173 -27.99 -2.91 -11.06
CA GLY A 173 -28.78 -3.97 -10.43
C GLY A 173 -27.96 -5.00 -9.61
N LEU A 174 -26.63 -4.89 -9.55
CA LEU A 174 -25.81 -5.83 -8.78
C LEU A 174 -26.10 -5.77 -7.27
N PRO A 175 -26.19 -4.60 -6.63
CA PRO A 175 -26.51 -4.52 -5.20
C PRO A 175 -27.86 -5.16 -4.84
N GLU A 176 -28.88 -5.00 -5.67
CA GLU A 176 -30.21 -5.60 -5.49
C GLU A 176 -30.15 -7.12 -5.64
N ARG A 177 -29.42 -7.63 -6.61
CA ARG A 177 -29.19 -9.07 -6.82
C ARG A 177 -28.45 -9.67 -5.61
N LEU A 178 -27.40 -9.00 -5.12
CA LEU A 178 -26.66 -9.41 -3.93
C LEU A 178 -27.55 -9.47 -2.69
N LYS A 179 -28.47 -8.51 -2.51
CA LYS A 179 -29.47 -8.55 -1.43
C LYS A 179 -30.48 -9.70 -1.57
N ALA A 180 -30.84 -10.03 -2.82
CA ALA A 180 -31.77 -11.11 -3.10
C ALA A 180 -31.14 -12.51 -2.93
N GLY A 181 -29.82 -12.63 -3.02
CA GLY A 181 -29.06 -13.86 -2.90
C GLY A 181 -28.61 -14.41 -4.24
N ILE A 182 -27.31 -14.30 -4.49
CA ILE A 182 -26.63 -14.83 -5.68
C ILE A 182 -25.31 -15.50 -5.31
N ASP A 183 -24.75 -16.27 -6.24
CA ASP A 183 -23.42 -16.86 -6.13
C ASP A 183 -22.38 -15.97 -6.81
N VAL A 184 -21.34 -15.59 -6.06
CA VAL A 184 -20.28 -14.67 -6.50
C VAL A 184 -18.92 -15.33 -6.35
N ALA A 185 -18.08 -15.25 -7.38
CA ALA A 185 -16.67 -15.59 -7.29
C ALA A 185 -15.80 -14.34 -7.38
N ASP A 186 -14.72 -14.28 -6.60
CA ASP A 186 -13.67 -13.27 -6.71
C ASP A 186 -12.35 -13.94 -7.10
N VAL A 187 -11.77 -13.51 -8.21
CA VAL A 187 -10.61 -14.12 -8.85
C VAL A 187 -9.36 -13.30 -8.52
N GLY A 188 -8.36 -13.94 -7.89
CA GLY A 188 -7.21 -13.24 -7.34
C GLY A 188 -7.57 -12.50 -6.05
N CYS A 189 -8.41 -13.11 -5.21
CA CYS A 189 -8.99 -12.47 -4.01
C CYS A 189 -7.98 -12.08 -2.92
N GLY A 190 -6.72 -12.48 -3.05
CA GLY A 190 -5.68 -12.20 -2.06
C GLY A 190 -6.07 -12.65 -0.66
N SER A 191 -5.98 -11.75 0.32
CA SER A 191 -6.39 -11.99 1.72
C SER A 191 -7.92 -11.95 1.94
N GLY A 192 -8.73 -11.85 0.88
CA GLY A 192 -10.18 -12.00 0.93
C GLY A 192 -10.94 -10.80 1.52
N HIS A 193 -10.33 -9.63 1.65
CA HIS A 193 -10.94 -8.48 2.31
C HIS A 193 -12.24 -8.05 1.62
N ALA A 194 -12.24 -7.90 0.29
CA ALA A 194 -13.44 -7.54 -0.47
C ALA A 194 -14.57 -8.56 -0.30
N ILE A 195 -14.25 -9.86 -0.33
CA ILE A 195 -15.23 -10.94 -0.09
C ILE A 195 -15.81 -10.84 1.31
N ASN A 196 -14.98 -10.65 2.32
CA ASN A 196 -15.45 -10.57 3.70
C ASN A 196 -16.37 -9.36 3.92
N LEU A 197 -16.07 -8.21 3.32
CA LEU A 197 -16.95 -7.03 3.32
C LEU A 197 -18.30 -7.32 2.64
N MET A 198 -18.26 -7.92 1.44
CA MET A 198 -19.48 -8.28 0.71
C MET A 198 -20.30 -9.32 1.47
N ALA A 199 -19.67 -10.33 2.06
CA ALA A 199 -20.35 -11.37 2.81
C ALA A 199 -21.06 -10.84 4.07
N GLN A 200 -20.45 -9.86 4.76
CA GLN A 200 -21.11 -9.15 5.87
C GLN A 200 -22.31 -8.32 5.38
N ALA A 201 -22.15 -7.59 4.29
CA ALA A 201 -23.18 -6.69 3.77
C ALA A 201 -24.37 -7.43 3.12
N PHE A 202 -24.12 -8.63 2.57
CA PHE A 202 -25.10 -9.39 1.78
C PHE A 202 -25.24 -10.85 2.27
N PRO A 203 -25.83 -11.08 3.45
CA PRO A 203 -25.89 -12.41 4.06
C PRO A 203 -26.72 -13.44 3.29
N ALA A 204 -27.56 -13.00 2.35
CA ALA A 204 -28.33 -13.90 1.47
C ALA A 204 -27.50 -14.46 0.30
N SER A 205 -26.39 -13.81 -0.06
CA SER A 205 -25.50 -14.23 -1.14
C SER A 205 -24.39 -15.13 -0.63
N ARG A 206 -23.81 -15.95 -1.52
CA ARG A 206 -22.66 -16.82 -1.25
C ARG A 206 -21.45 -16.32 -2.02
N PHE A 207 -20.30 -16.31 -1.37
CA PHE A 207 -19.05 -15.80 -1.92
C PHE A 207 -17.97 -16.86 -1.86
N ILE A 208 -17.21 -16.98 -2.94
CA ILE A 208 -16.00 -17.79 -3.00
C ILE A 208 -14.84 -16.98 -3.56
N GLY A 209 -13.71 -16.99 -2.85
CA GLY A 209 -12.46 -16.38 -3.31
C GLY A 209 -11.49 -17.43 -3.80
N TYR A 210 -10.88 -17.14 -4.93
CA TYR A 210 -9.81 -17.95 -5.53
C TYR A 210 -8.52 -17.14 -5.56
N ASP A 211 -7.44 -17.73 -5.06
CA ASP A 211 -6.10 -17.17 -5.18
C ASP A 211 -5.07 -18.32 -5.20
N PHE A 212 -3.96 -18.14 -5.90
CA PHE A 212 -2.90 -19.15 -5.93
C PHE A 212 -2.02 -19.15 -4.68
N SER A 213 -2.05 -18.08 -3.87
CA SER A 213 -1.24 -17.92 -2.67
C SER A 213 -1.88 -18.61 -1.46
N GLU A 214 -1.27 -19.72 -1.03
CA GLU A 214 -1.71 -20.41 0.20
C GLU A 214 -1.70 -19.48 1.44
N GLY A 215 -0.72 -18.56 1.52
CA GLY A 215 -0.60 -17.62 2.63
C GLY A 215 -1.76 -16.63 2.66
N ALA A 216 -2.14 -16.09 1.51
CA ALA A 216 -3.25 -15.18 1.35
C ALA A 216 -4.58 -15.86 1.70
N ILE A 217 -4.82 -17.08 1.17
CA ILE A 217 -6.03 -17.85 1.47
C ILE A 217 -6.13 -18.25 2.94
N ARG A 218 -5.02 -18.57 3.61
CA ARG A 218 -5.06 -18.80 5.07
C ARG A 218 -5.49 -17.56 5.83
N ALA A 219 -4.99 -16.39 5.46
CA ALA A 219 -5.40 -15.11 6.07
C ALA A 219 -6.88 -14.82 5.81
N ALA A 220 -7.35 -15.02 4.58
CA ALA A 220 -8.76 -14.83 4.20
C ALA A 220 -9.72 -15.69 5.02
N ARG A 221 -9.41 -16.98 5.20
CA ARG A 221 -10.19 -17.91 6.03
C ARG A 221 -10.21 -17.51 7.50
N ALA A 222 -9.05 -17.15 8.06
CA ALA A 222 -8.94 -16.73 9.45
C ALA A 222 -9.77 -15.46 9.73
N GLU A 223 -9.79 -14.53 8.79
CA GLU A 223 -10.60 -13.31 8.92
C GLU A 223 -12.09 -13.61 8.79
N ALA A 224 -12.51 -14.45 7.85
CA ALA A 224 -13.92 -14.89 7.73
C ALA A 224 -14.39 -15.59 9.00
N GLU A 225 -13.58 -16.47 9.59
CA GLU A 225 -13.87 -17.14 10.86
C GLU A 225 -13.99 -16.14 12.01
N ARG A 226 -13.05 -15.19 12.13
CA ARG A 226 -13.08 -14.12 13.13
C ARG A 226 -14.35 -13.28 13.04
N LEU A 227 -14.85 -13.03 11.84
CA LEU A 227 -16.07 -12.27 11.56
C LEU A 227 -17.35 -13.13 11.63
N GLY A 228 -17.23 -14.45 11.81
CA GLY A 228 -18.37 -15.39 11.87
C GLY A 228 -19.13 -15.55 10.55
N LEU A 229 -18.46 -15.41 9.41
CA LEU A 229 -19.08 -15.44 8.08
C LEU A 229 -19.29 -16.89 7.61
N ALA A 230 -20.54 -17.32 7.55
CA ALA A 230 -20.91 -18.64 7.03
C ALA A 230 -21.09 -18.68 5.50
N ASN A 231 -21.15 -17.52 4.85
CA ASN A 231 -21.41 -17.35 3.43
C ASN A 231 -20.17 -16.92 2.62
N ALA A 232 -18.99 -16.95 3.24
CA ALA A 232 -17.70 -16.73 2.58
C ALA A 232 -16.87 -18.02 2.60
N SER A 233 -16.24 -18.38 1.48
CA SER A 233 -15.32 -19.49 1.35
C SER A 233 -14.13 -19.12 0.49
N PHE A 234 -13.00 -19.84 0.65
CA PHE A 234 -11.75 -19.49 -0.04
C PHE A 234 -11.00 -20.75 -0.45
N GLU A 235 -10.50 -20.79 -1.67
CA GLU A 235 -9.77 -21.94 -2.23
C GLU A 235 -8.43 -21.51 -2.84
N VAL A 236 -7.40 -22.33 -2.65
CA VAL A 236 -6.11 -22.14 -3.32
C VAL A 236 -6.22 -22.73 -4.73
N VAL A 237 -6.26 -21.85 -5.73
CA VAL A 237 -6.43 -22.24 -7.14
C VAL A 237 -5.66 -21.29 -8.03
N ASP A 238 -4.91 -21.85 -8.99
CA ASP A 238 -4.46 -21.09 -10.14
C ASP A 238 -5.63 -20.95 -11.13
N VAL A 239 -6.20 -19.75 -11.18
CA VAL A 239 -7.39 -19.47 -11.99
C VAL A 239 -7.15 -19.58 -13.49
N ALA A 240 -5.90 -19.57 -13.95
CA ALA A 240 -5.58 -19.83 -15.35
C ALA A 240 -5.96 -21.27 -15.79
N GLY A 241 -6.07 -22.19 -14.82
CA GLY A 241 -6.51 -23.58 -15.03
C GLY A 241 -7.95 -23.84 -14.62
N LEU A 242 -8.72 -22.85 -14.22
CA LEU A 242 -10.09 -23.02 -13.74
C LEU A 242 -11.04 -23.22 -14.92
N ASP A 243 -11.55 -24.46 -15.07
CA ASP A 243 -12.54 -24.82 -16.09
C ASP A 243 -13.93 -24.92 -15.43
N VAL A 244 -14.59 -23.76 -15.29
CA VAL A 244 -15.95 -23.66 -14.74
C VAL A 244 -16.84 -22.83 -15.66
N GLU A 245 -17.86 -23.46 -16.23
CA GLU A 245 -18.86 -22.78 -17.04
C GLU A 245 -20.12 -22.47 -16.21
N ALA A 246 -20.61 -21.23 -16.32
CA ALA A 246 -21.92 -20.78 -15.82
C ALA A 246 -22.24 -21.13 -14.35
N ARG A 247 -21.22 -21.19 -13.49
CA ARG A 247 -21.36 -21.56 -12.07
C ARG A 247 -21.75 -20.38 -11.18
N PHE A 248 -21.42 -19.17 -11.58
CA PHE A 248 -21.59 -17.96 -10.76
C PHE A 248 -22.48 -16.93 -11.46
N ASP A 249 -23.26 -16.23 -10.67
CA ASP A 249 -24.11 -15.11 -11.12
C ASP A 249 -23.30 -13.85 -11.37
N ALA A 250 -22.19 -13.67 -10.67
CA ALA A 250 -21.23 -12.59 -10.86
C ALA A 250 -19.80 -13.08 -10.59
N VAL A 251 -18.84 -12.51 -11.31
CA VAL A 251 -17.41 -12.72 -11.09
C VAL A 251 -16.77 -11.35 -10.94
N THR A 252 -15.94 -11.21 -9.91
CA THR A 252 -15.15 -10.02 -9.62
C THR A 252 -13.67 -10.34 -9.70
N ALA A 253 -12.83 -9.31 -9.81
CA ALA A 253 -11.39 -9.36 -9.69
C ALA A 253 -10.95 -8.03 -9.06
N PHE A 254 -10.83 -8.01 -7.75
CA PHE A 254 -10.51 -6.83 -6.97
C PHE A 254 -9.03 -6.75 -6.58
#